data_6ca4dfc76aebbb346a20aba951007190
#
_entry.id   6ca4dfc76aebbb346a20aba951007190
#
_cell.length_a   1.000
_cell.length_b   1.000
_cell.length_c   1.000
_cell.angle_alpha   90.00
_cell.angle_beta   90.00
_cell.angle_gamma   90.00
#
_symmetry.space_group_name_H-M   'P 1'
#
loop_
_entity.id
_entity.type
_entity.pdbx_description
1 polymer ?
#
loop_
_entity_poly.entity_id
_entity_poly.type
_entity_poly.pdbx_seq_one_letter_code
_entity_poly.pdbx_strand_id
1 'polypeptide(L)'
;MTTTRNHRLRRPLLAGTTAVAAMAVTVGFMAATPEQAKAAAGPKLSLIAATGSVTLTSWKEEPGVYLDLGTYLTAEGTPLEFKVTRKSYKDPVTITQTVYEGGKAKAKTLPLGTVKDFSGLPGFAEITVTDKTGKKVVSRTESFCPNNASGRVRPDAPSTSKYPESCPTNPFTLGSVWGVEKGWAANTYGGSYTQPVKLAAGTYTAKIGVAKKYRDLLGIADRPATVKLTVQERSWEEGPGAAPARSSAAGEHAGHGTAHQAPAGHAGHGSAHAQTPAQAGAPETSGAGPSYNVGHGPLKAAPPAVPWAVKRQQAARADMQAADTAGQTDGSRQAPALTPRSQRPSGTPTVPNVPKPDLRSLPAYGITISDGGQNVPGKDYLAFSANVWNAGPAQLVVDGFRTPGKAKMDAYQYFYDAAGKQVGYTPTGTMEWDPRPGHVHWHFTDFASYRLLKADKKEAVRSGKEAFCLANTDAVDYTVKNANWHPFNTDLATACGQENSISVREVLDVGSGDTYTQDLPGQSFDITDVPNGTYYIQVLANPAKRLKETNLANNSALRKVVLGGAPGRRTVTVPAHDLVNAN
;
A
#
# COMPACT_ATOMS: atom_id res chain seq x y z
N MET A 1 -58.72 -24.58 36.73
CA MET A 1 -59.97 -24.97 36.09
C MET A 1 -59.76 -25.02 34.60
N THR A 2 -59.71 -26.20 34.14
CA THR A 2 -60.39 -26.90 33.04
C THR A 2 -59.78 -26.60 31.65
N THR A 3 -59.03 -27.50 31.15
CA THR A 3 -59.22 -28.76 30.39
C THR A 3 -59.33 -28.58 28.88
N THR A 4 -58.32 -29.13 28.19
CA THR A 4 -58.30 -30.17 27.15
C THR A 4 -59.12 -29.98 25.86
N ARG A 5 -58.52 -30.19 24.70
CA ARG A 5 -58.62 -31.47 23.95
C ARG A 5 -57.90 -31.49 22.61
N ASN A 6 -57.18 -32.59 22.38
CA ASN A 6 -56.67 -33.11 21.12
C ASN A 6 -57.75 -33.45 20.09
N HIS A 7 -57.42 -33.35 18.80
CA HIS A 7 -57.96 -34.27 17.80
C HIS A 7 -56.91 -34.66 16.74
N ARG A 8 -56.54 -35.92 16.78
CA ARG A 8 -55.95 -36.66 15.65
C ARG A 8 -57.07 -37.05 14.69
N LEU A 9 -56.82 -37.06 13.37
CA LEU A 9 -57.55 -37.89 12.43
C LEU A 9 -56.60 -38.53 11.39
N ARG A 10 -56.95 -39.80 11.17
CA ARG A 10 -56.20 -40.85 10.49
C ARG A 10 -56.38 -40.83 8.98
N ARG A 11 -55.44 -41.55 8.34
CA ARG A 11 -55.46 -42.01 6.92
C ARG A 11 -56.69 -42.82 6.54
N PRO A 12 -56.94 -43.06 5.20
CA PRO A 12 -56.74 -44.45 4.77
C PRO A 12 -55.96 -44.58 3.44
N LEU A 13 -55.38 -45.78 3.30
CA LEU A 13 -54.81 -46.40 2.11
C LEU A 13 -55.91 -46.72 1.07
N LEU A 14 -55.54 -46.71 -0.21
CA LEU A 14 -56.14 -47.60 -1.20
C LEU A 14 -55.07 -48.11 -2.18
N ALA A 15 -55.01 -49.41 -2.26
CA ALA A 15 -54.17 -50.20 -3.14
C ALA A 15 -54.85 -50.36 -4.52
N GLY A 16 -54.06 -50.35 -5.58
CA GLY A 16 -54.50 -50.75 -6.92
C GLY A 16 -53.34 -51.40 -7.68
N THR A 17 -53.39 -52.70 -7.76
CA THR A 17 -52.51 -53.56 -8.56
C THR A 17 -52.90 -53.56 -10.02
N THR A 18 -51.93 -53.34 -10.91
CA THR A 18 -51.97 -53.88 -12.30
C THR A 18 -50.56 -54.33 -12.69
N ALA A 19 -50.47 -55.60 -12.99
CA ALA A 19 -49.29 -56.25 -13.55
C ALA A 19 -49.26 -56.05 -15.08
N VAL A 20 -48.09 -55.74 -15.61
CA VAL A 20 -47.77 -55.93 -17.06
C VAL A 20 -46.31 -56.39 -17.17
N ALA A 21 -46.16 -57.35 -18.05
CA ALA A 21 -45.07 -58.30 -18.25
C ALA A 21 -43.69 -57.70 -18.55
N ALA A 22 -42.71 -58.47 -18.14
CA ALA A 22 -41.29 -58.29 -18.40
C ALA A 22 -40.92 -58.50 -19.88
N MET A 23 -40.09 -57.60 -20.43
CA MET A 23 -39.09 -57.93 -21.44
C MET A 23 -37.73 -57.49 -20.94
N ALA A 24 -36.87 -58.44 -20.67
CA ALA A 24 -35.50 -58.21 -20.28
C ALA A 24 -34.69 -57.88 -21.53
N VAL A 25 -34.25 -56.63 -21.62
CA VAL A 25 -33.13 -56.20 -22.48
C VAL A 25 -31.97 -55.93 -21.57
N THR A 26 -31.02 -56.84 -21.51
CA THR A 26 -29.72 -56.66 -20.84
C THR A 26 -28.88 -55.70 -21.67
N VAL A 27 -28.96 -54.42 -21.36
CA VAL A 27 -27.94 -53.43 -21.76
C VAL A 27 -26.90 -53.41 -20.64
N GLY A 28 -25.73 -53.93 -20.95
CA GLY A 28 -24.58 -53.83 -20.06
C GLY A 28 -24.20 -52.39 -19.82
N PHE A 29 -24.62 -51.82 -18.70
CA PHE A 29 -24.03 -50.59 -18.17
C PHE A 29 -22.63 -50.89 -17.69
N MET A 30 -21.62 -50.61 -18.51
CA MET A 30 -20.30 -50.36 -17.96
C MET A 30 -20.43 -49.10 -17.06
N ALA A 31 -20.40 -49.30 -15.76
CA ALA A 31 -20.24 -48.23 -14.82
C ALA A 31 -18.86 -47.63 -15.04
N ALA A 32 -18.81 -46.54 -15.80
CA ALA A 32 -17.69 -45.63 -15.79
C ALA A 32 -17.62 -45.07 -14.35
N THR A 33 -16.67 -45.54 -13.59
CA THR A 33 -16.28 -44.89 -12.34
C THR A 33 -16.02 -43.42 -12.68
N PRO A 34 -16.69 -42.43 -12.00
CA PRO A 34 -16.32 -41.06 -12.18
C PRO A 34 -14.91 -40.92 -11.63
N GLU A 35 -13.95 -40.79 -12.54
CA GLU A 35 -12.62 -40.32 -12.20
C GLU A 35 -12.82 -38.93 -11.58
N GLN A 36 -12.83 -38.90 -10.25
CA GLN A 36 -12.86 -37.64 -9.52
C GLN A 36 -11.62 -36.87 -9.95
N ALA A 37 -11.81 -35.94 -10.87
CA ALA A 37 -10.81 -34.96 -11.22
C ALA A 37 -10.37 -34.32 -9.91
N LYS A 38 -9.17 -34.68 -9.45
CA LYS A 38 -8.57 -34.14 -8.25
C LYS A 38 -8.48 -32.63 -8.46
N ALA A 39 -9.33 -31.87 -7.78
CA ALA A 39 -9.36 -30.42 -7.92
C ALA A 39 -7.94 -29.89 -7.70
N ALA A 40 -7.48 -29.02 -8.62
CA ALA A 40 -6.14 -28.49 -8.58
C ALA A 40 -5.86 -27.85 -7.21
N ALA A 41 -4.78 -28.25 -6.56
CA ALA A 41 -4.45 -27.85 -5.19
C ALA A 41 -4.03 -26.37 -5.05
N GLY A 42 -3.99 -25.59 -6.12
CA GLY A 42 -3.59 -24.18 -6.14
C GLY A 42 -4.13 -23.42 -7.32
N PRO A 43 -3.83 -22.12 -7.41
CA PRO A 43 -4.22 -21.29 -8.55
C PRO A 43 -3.51 -21.74 -9.82
N LYS A 44 -4.19 -21.62 -10.96
CA LYS A 44 -3.55 -21.69 -12.26
C LYS A 44 -2.90 -20.35 -12.54
N LEU A 45 -1.57 -20.32 -12.49
CA LEU A 45 -0.78 -19.11 -12.68
C LEU A 45 -0.23 -19.03 -14.10
N SER A 46 -0.23 -17.84 -14.67
CA SER A 46 0.33 -17.59 -16.01
C SER A 46 1.02 -16.23 -16.06
N LEU A 47 2.21 -16.20 -16.66
CA LEU A 47 2.88 -14.95 -17.02
C LEU A 47 2.33 -14.49 -18.37
N ILE A 48 1.86 -13.26 -18.44
CA ILE A 48 1.36 -12.65 -19.68
C ILE A 48 2.05 -11.31 -19.92
N ALA A 49 2.10 -10.87 -21.18
CA ALA A 49 2.42 -9.50 -21.55
C ALA A 49 1.16 -8.78 -21.98
N ALA A 50 0.93 -7.58 -21.50
CA ALA A 50 -0.21 -6.75 -21.88
C ALA A 50 -0.12 -6.27 -23.33
N THR A 51 1.11 -6.18 -23.86
CA THR A 51 1.37 -5.73 -25.24
C THR A 51 2.60 -6.42 -25.80
N GLY A 52 2.70 -6.50 -27.13
CA GLY A 52 3.89 -7.01 -27.82
C GLY A 52 5.05 -6.00 -27.94
N SER A 53 4.82 -4.73 -27.56
CA SER A 53 5.84 -3.70 -27.63
C SER A 53 5.64 -2.62 -26.56
N VAL A 54 6.76 -2.13 -26.03
CA VAL A 54 6.80 -1.00 -25.07
C VAL A 54 7.83 0.03 -25.51
N THR A 55 7.57 1.31 -25.16
CA THR A 55 8.54 2.38 -25.30
C THR A 55 8.90 2.88 -23.92
N LEU A 56 10.19 2.86 -23.58
CA LEU A 56 10.70 3.35 -22.30
C LEU A 56 11.62 4.54 -22.53
N THR A 57 11.68 5.42 -21.53
CA THR A 57 12.47 6.65 -21.58
C THR A 57 13.78 6.48 -20.80
N SER A 58 14.88 6.98 -21.39
CA SER A 58 16.12 7.30 -20.69
C SER A 58 16.23 8.84 -20.65
N TRP A 59 16.38 9.40 -19.46
CA TRP A 59 16.50 10.84 -19.31
C TRP A 59 17.96 11.25 -19.44
N LYS A 60 18.22 12.39 -20.13
CA LYS A 60 19.59 12.92 -20.31
C LYS A 60 20.21 13.31 -18.98
N GLU A 61 19.38 13.85 -18.08
CA GLU A 61 19.80 14.37 -16.78
C GLU A 61 19.99 13.23 -15.76
N GLU A 62 19.27 12.13 -15.92
CA GLU A 62 19.40 10.90 -15.10
C GLU A 62 19.42 9.67 -16.01
N PRO A 63 20.57 9.37 -16.64
CA PRO A 63 20.64 8.27 -17.59
C PRO A 63 20.36 6.91 -16.97
N GLY A 64 19.41 6.20 -17.57
CA GLY A 64 19.02 4.86 -17.19
C GLY A 64 17.59 4.53 -17.59
N VAL A 65 17.31 3.25 -17.79
CA VAL A 65 16.00 2.76 -18.22
C VAL A 65 15.44 1.82 -17.17
N TYR A 66 14.29 2.13 -16.63
CA TYR A 66 13.52 1.24 -15.76
C TYR A 66 12.74 0.26 -16.64
N LEU A 67 12.96 -1.04 -16.44
CA LEU A 67 12.43 -2.10 -17.33
C LEU A 67 10.99 -2.49 -16.94
N ASP A 68 10.02 -1.58 -17.03
CA ASP A 68 8.62 -1.98 -17.02
C ASP A 68 8.23 -2.54 -18.41
N LEU A 69 8.20 -3.84 -18.52
CA LEU A 69 7.89 -4.54 -19.76
C LEU A 69 6.38 -4.80 -19.94
N GLY A 70 5.54 -4.26 -19.05
CA GLY A 70 4.09 -4.48 -19.08
C GLY A 70 3.73 -5.96 -18.93
N THR A 71 4.43 -6.69 -18.07
CA THR A 71 4.18 -8.11 -17.84
C THR A 71 3.52 -8.35 -16.49
N TYR A 72 2.63 -9.34 -16.46
CA TYR A 72 1.76 -9.59 -15.31
C TYR A 72 1.69 -11.08 -14.99
N LEU A 73 1.57 -11.40 -13.70
CA LEU A 73 1.22 -12.73 -13.22
C LEU A 73 -0.28 -12.78 -12.98
N THR A 74 -1.01 -13.66 -13.68
CA THR A 74 -2.45 -13.87 -13.49
C THR A 74 -2.72 -15.04 -12.56
N ALA A 75 -3.84 -15.00 -11.83
CA ALA A 75 -4.35 -16.11 -11.04
C ALA A 75 -5.76 -16.51 -11.50
N GLU A 76 -5.93 -17.78 -11.88
CA GLU A 76 -7.21 -18.34 -12.30
C GLU A 76 -7.62 -19.54 -11.44
N GLY A 77 -8.93 -19.81 -11.38
CA GLY A 77 -9.51 -20.88 -10.58
C GLY A 77 -9.64 -20.50 -9.11
N THR A 78 -8.53 -20.29 -8.43
CA THR A 78 -8.44 -19.79 -7.05
C THR A 78 -7.46 -18.63 -6.98
N PRO A 79 -7.51 -17.78 -5.95
CA PRO A 79 -6.50 -16.73 -5.76
C PRO A 79 -5.13 -17.33 -5.43
N LEU A 80 -4.06 -16.63 -5.80
CA LEU A 80 -2.75 -16.81 -5.21
C LEU A 80 -2.76 -16.08 -3.87
N GLU A 81 -2.48 -16.78 -2.79
CA GLU A 81 -2.44 -16.17 -1.46
C GLU A 81 -1.28 -16.71 -0.64
N PHE A 82 -0.52 -15.79 -0.06
CA PHE A 82 0.57 -16.10 0.86
C PHE A 82 0.36 -15.38 2.19
N LYS A 83 0.66 -16.08 3.29
CA LYS A 83 0.95 -15.48 4.59
C LYS A 83 2.45 -15.50 4.80
N VAL A 84 3.02 -14.34 5.04
CA VAL A 84 4.45 -14.13 5.25
C VAL A 84 4.63 -13.65 6.68
N THR A 85 5.38 -14.39 7.48
CA THR A 85 5.47 -14.14 8.92
C THR A 85 6.87 -14.40 9.46
N ARG A 86 7.20 -13.76 10.56
CA ARG A 86 8.28 -14.18 11.47
C ARG A 86 7.75 -14.19 12.90
N LYS A 87 8.21 -15.14 13.70
CA LYS A 87 7.76 -15.29 15.10
C LYS A 87 8.30 -14.17 15.99
N SER A 88 9.50 -13.73 15.71
CA SER A 88 10.13 -12.59 16.39
C SER A 88 11.08 -11.89 15.40
N TYR A 89 11.61 -10.74 15.81
CA TYR A 89 12.58 -10.01 14.99
C TYR A 89 13.94 -10.72 14.81
N LYS A 90 14.20 -11.77 15.58
CA LYS A 90 15.40 -12.63 15.47
C LYS A 90 15.18 -13.88 14.61
N ASP A 91 13.93 -14.21 14.35
CA ASP A 91 13.58 -15.39 13.55
C ASP A 91 13.58 -15.09 12.05
N PRO A 92 13.88 -16.08 11.22
CA PRO A 92 13.78 -15.94 9.77
C PRO A 92 12.32 -15.72 9.35
N VAL A 93 12.15 -15.00 8.24
CA VAL A 93 10.84 -14.84 7.62
C VAL A 93 10.46 -16.14 6.93
N THR A 94 9.23 -16.57 7.16
CA THR A 94 8.63 -17.78 6.57
C THR A 94 7.44 -17.40 5.69
N ILE A 95 7.14 -18.22 4.71
CA ILE A 95 6.03 -18.03 3.79
C ILE A 95 5.17 -19.28 3.69
N THR A 96 3.87 -19.12 3.80
CA THR A 96 2.88 -20.19 3.69
C THR A 96 1.87 -19.83 2.61
N GLN A 97 1.72 -20.68 1.61
CA GLN A 97 0.72 -20.55 0.56
C GLN A 97 -0.61 -21.13 1.03
N THR A 98 -1.71 -20.43 0.79
CA THR A 98 -3.06 -20.99 0.87
C THR A 98 -3.36 -21.75 -0.42
N VAL A 99 -3.63 -23.05 -0.32
CA VAL A 99 -4.07 -23.92 -1.43
C VAL A 99 -5.47 -24.43 -1.14
N TYR A 100 -6.20 -24.79 -2.19
CA TYR A 100 -7.60 -25.22 -2.06
C TYR A 100 -7.75 -26.67 -2.55
N GLU A 101 -8.15 -27.56 -1.66
CA GLU A 101 -8.43 -28.98 -1.97
C GLU A 101 -9.88 -29.28 -1.62
N GLY A 102 -10.67 -29.72 -2.61
CA GLY A 102 -12.10 -29.98 -2.42
C GLY A 102 -12.86 -28.75 -1.90
N GLY A 103 -12.46 -27.54 -2.33
CA GLY A 103 -13.06 -26.26 -1.90
C GLY A 103 -12.64 -25.80 -0.48
N LYS A 104 -11.81 -26.55 0.23
CA LYS A 104 -11.32 -26.20 1.57
C LYS A 104 -9.92 -25.62 1.49
N ALA A 105 -9.71 -24.49 2.16
CA ALA A 105 -8.40 -23.85 2.27
C ALA A 105 -7.47 -24.71 3.16
N LYS A 106 -6.24 -24.93 2.68
CA LYS A 106 -5.16 -25.60 3.40
C LYS A 106 -3.90 -24.75 3.33
N ALA A 107 -3.10 -24.79 4.39
CA ALA A 107 -1.81 -24.14 4.46
C ALA A 107 -0.71 -25.05 3.90
N LYS A 108 0.08 -24.56 2.94
CA LYS A 108 1.29 -25.20 2.40
C LYS A 108 2.48 -24.33 2.74
N THR A 109 3.27 -24.71 3.72
CA THR A 109 4.52 -24.00 4.05
C THR A 109 5.52 -24.22 2.93
N LEU A 110 6.11 -23.14 2.44
CA LEU A 110 7.14 -23.19 1.41
C LEU A 110 8.53 -23.36 2.05
N PRO A 111 9.54 -23.81 1.28
CA PRO A 111 10.88 -24.02 1.83
C PRO A 111 11.45 -22.77 2.50
N LEU A 112 12.17 -22.96 3.59
CA LEU A 112 12.90 -21.88 4.26
C LEU A 112 13.88 -21.22 3.29
N GLY A 113 13.96 -19.89 3.32
CA GLY A 113 14.78 -19.11 2.38
C GLY A 113 14.09 -18.81 1.04
N THR A 114 12.80 -19.20 0.86
CA THR A 114 12.00 -18.76 -0.30
C THR A 114 11.89 -17.23 -0.33
N VAL A 115 11.78 -16.62 0.83
CA VAL A 115 11.77 -15.15 1.03
C VAL A 115 12.89 -14.76 1.99
N LYS A 116 13.38 -13.53 1.88
CA LYS A 116 14.38 -12.94 2.78
C LYS A 116 13.75 -11.99 3.79
N ASP A 117 12.76 -11.28 3.33
CA ASP A 117 12.02 -10.24 4.06
C ASP A 117 10.58 -10.17 3.55
N PHE A 118 9.88 -9.09 3.85
CA PHE A 118 8.49 -8.91 3.44
C PHE A 118 8.33 -8.20 2.09
N SER A 119 9.40 -7.95 1.35
CA SER A 119 9.38 -7.14 0.13
C SER A 119 8.95 -7.89 -1.14
N GLY A 120 8.72 -9.19 -1.06
CA GLY A 120 8.29 -10.03 -2.18
C GLY A 120 9.17 -11.27 -2.40
N LEU A 121 8.97 -11.91 -3.55
CA LEU A 121 9.68 -13.13 -3.97
C LEU A 121 11.01 -12.75 -4.67
N PRO A 122 12.18 -12.98 -4.05
CA PRO A 122 13.45 -12.50 -4.58
C PRO A 122 13.86 -13.27 -5.83
N GLY A 123 14.27 -12.54 -6.89
CA GLY A 123 14.72 -13.11 -8.15
C GLY A 123 13.63 -13.94 -8.85
N PHE A 124 12.39 -13.49 -8.77
CA PHE A 124 11.24 -14.16 -9.39
C PHE A 124 11.24 -14.06 -10.91
N ALA A 125 11.47 -12.86 -11.44
CA ALA A 125 11.52 -12.63 -12.88
C ALA A 125 12.95 -12.67 -13.41
N GLU A 126 13.17 -13.38 -14.52
CA GLU A 126 14.42 -13.43 -15.28
C GLU A 126 14.26 -12.60 -16.54
N ILE A 127 15.01 -11.51 -16.67
CA ILE A 127 14.94 -10.58 -17.79
C ILE A 127 16.21 -10.65 -18.62
N THR A 128 16.05 -10.83 -19.92
CA THR A 128 17.14 -10.74 -20.91
C THR A 128 16.75 -9.76 -21.98
N VAL A 129 17.61 -8.78 -22.27
CA VAL A 129 17.45 -7.85 -23.39
C VAL A 129 18.53 -8.09 -24.40
N THR A 130 18.14 -8.21 -25.67
CA THR A 130 19.05 -8.38 -26.83
C THR A 130 18.90 -7.19 -27.77
N ASP A 131 20.00 -6.77 -28.36
CA ASP A 131 19.99 -5.77 -29.42
C ASP A 131 19.52 -6.36 -30.76
N LYS A 132 19.47 -5.53 -31.80
CA LYS A 132 19.07 -5.93 -33.15
C LYS A 132 20.01 -6.96 -33.82
N THR A 133 21.22 -7.16 -33.29
CA THR A 133 22.17 -8.18 -33.77
C THR A 133 22.00 -9.51 -33.04
N GLY A 134 21.12 -9.58 -32.03
CA GLY A 134 20.93 -10.75 -31.16
C GLY A 134 21.92 -10.80 -30.00
N LYS A 135 22.78 -9.80 -29.84
CA LYS A 135 23.71 -9.73 -28.71
C LYS A 135 22.97 -9.40 -27.44
N LYS A 136 23.18 -10.18 -26.38
CA LYS A 136 22.63 -9.92 -25.05
C LYS A 136 23.30 -8.69 -24.44
N VAL A 137 22.50 -7.66 -24.15
CA VAL A 137 22.94 -6.38 -23.56
C VAL A 137 22.51 -6.22 -22.10
N VAL A 138 21.45 -6.92 -21.67
CA VAL A 138 21.03 -6.99 -20.27
C VAL A 138 20.71 -8.45 -19.91
N SER A 139 21.10 -8.86 -18.71
CA SER A 139 20.69 -10.12 -18.10
C SER A 139 20.60 -9.89 -16.59
N ARG A 140 19.39 -9.96 -16.04
CA ARG A 140 19.15 -9.70 -14.62
C ARG A 140 17.94 -10.45 -14.10
N THR A 141 17.82 -10.51 -12.78
CA THR A 141 16.65 -11.01 -12.10
C THR A 141 16.00 -9.88 -11.31
N GLU A 142 14.67 -9.92 -11.21
CA GLU A 142 13.88 -8.95 -10.43
C GLU A 142 13.09 -9.68 -9.35
N SER A 143 12.89 -9.00 -8.22
CA SER A 143 11.95 -9.45 -7.20
C SER A 143 10.51 -9.13 -7.61
N PHE A 144 9.58 -9.97 -7.19
CA PHE A 144 8.16 -9.81 -7.48
C PHE A 144 7.35 -9.68 -6.19
N CYS A 145 6.61 -8.60 -6.07
CA CYS A 145 5.59 -8.44 -5.04
C CYS A 145 4.23 -8.82 -5.63
N PRO A 146 3.56 -9.88 -5.13
CA PRO A 146 2.24 -10.27 -5.64
C PRO A 146 1.14 -9.20 -5.49
N ASN A 147 1.36 -8.19 -4.65
CA ASN A 147 0.45 -7.08 -4.43
C ASN A 147 0.70 -5.88 -5.36
N ASN A 148 1.69 -5.93 -6.25
CA ASN A 148 2.03 -4.80 -7.12
C ASN A 148 0.95 -4.51 -8.15
N ALA A 149 0.55 -3.22 -8.28
CA ALA A 149 -0.26 -2.68 -9.35
C ALA A 149 -1.20 -3.72 -10.00
N SER A 150 -2.09 -4.28 -9.19
CA SER A 150 -2.98 -5.36 -9.61
C SER A 150 -4.24 -4.82 -10.28
N GLY A 151 -4.77 -5.58 -11.24
CA GLY A 151 -5.98 -5.22 -11.95
C GLY A 151 -6.80 -6.43 -12.34
N ARG A 152 -8.12 -6.24 -12.47
CA ARG A 152 -9.05 -7.27 -12.92
C ARG A 152 -8.87 -7.55 -14.41
N VAL A 153 -8.64 -8.81 -14.77
CA VAL A 153 -8.48 -9.27 -16.16
C VAL A 153 -9.62 -10.15 -16.64
N ARG A 154 -10.57 -10.49 -15.76
CA ARG A 154 -11.77 -11.23 -16.07
C ARG A 154 -13.01 -10.42 -15.67
N PRO A 155 -14.02 -10.26 -16.54
CA PRO A 155 -15.22 -9.49 -16.23
C PRO A 155 -16.06 -10.10 -15.10
N ASP A 156 -15.97 -11.41 -14.88
CA ASP A 156 -16.64 -12.17 -13.83
C ASP A 156 -15.84 -12.28 -12.53
N ALA A 157 -14.64 -11.68 -12.48
CA ALA A 157 -13.85 -11.64 -11.26
C ALA A 157 -14.45 -10.67 -10.21
N PRO A 158 -14.10 -10.81 -8.92
CA PRO A 158 -14.47 -9.83 -7.90
C PRO A 158 -14.11 -8.41 -8.34
N SER A 159 -15.00 -7.45 -8.07
CA SER A 159 -14.78 -6.04 -8.44
C SER A 159 -13.64 -5.40 -7.67
N THR A 160 -13.34 -5.91 -6.48
CA THR A 160 -12.24 -5.46 -5.62
C THR A 160 -11.38 -6.64 -5.19
N SER A 161 -10.09 -6.39 -4.99
CA SER A 161 -9.18 -7.35 -4.37
C SER A 161 -9.22 -7.21 -2.85
N LYS A 162 -9.11 -8.32 -2.12
CA LYS A 162 -8.95 -8.32 -0.66
C LYS A 162 -7.49 -8.16 -0.21
N TYR A 163 -6.55 -8.19 -1.15
CA TYR A 163 -5.12 -8.16 -0.85
C TYR A 163 -4.60 -6.73 -0.78
N PRO A 164 -3.55 -6.49 0.03
CA PRO A 164 -2.87 -5.20 0.09
C PRO A 164 -2.37 -4.75 -1.30
N GLU A 165 -2.21 -3.46 -1.48
CA GLU A 165 -1.73 -2.88 -2.76
C GLU A 165 -0.20 -2.95 -2.91
N SER A 166 0.53 -3.22 -1.82
CA SER A 166 2.00 -3.32 -1.83
C SER A 166 2.52 -4.35 -0.84
N CYS A 167 3.75 -4.78 -1.03
CA CYS A 167 4.48 -5.56 -0.04
C CYS A 167 5.12 -4.60 0.97
N PRO A 168 5.08 -4.91 2.27
CA PRO A 168 5.61 -4.02 3.28
C PRO A 168 7.13 -3.93 3.24
N THR A 169 7.62 -2.77 3.58
CA THR A 169 9.05 -2.45 3.63
C THR A 169 9.49 -1.94 4.99
N ASN A 170 8.54 -1.85 5.93
CA ASN A 170 8.85 -1.49 7.31
C ASN A 170 9.76 -2.56 7.93
N PRO A 171 10.91 -2.18 8.51
CA PRO A 171 11.85 -3.13 9.10
C PRO A 171 11.26 -3.89 10.29
N PHE A 172 10.20 -3.36 10.89
CA PHE A 172 9.52 -3.96 12.04
C PHE A 172 8.28 -4.80 11.66
N THR A 173 8.00 -5.03 10.38
CA THR A 173 6.90 -5.91 9.97
C THR A 173 7.09 -7.31 10.56
N LEU A 174 6.04 -7.85 11.17
CA LEU A 174 5.98 -9.21 11.73
C LEU A 174 5.15 -10.15 10.86
N GLY A 175 4.14 -9.62 10.20
CA GLY A 175 3.24 -10.39 9.36
C GLY A 175 2.67 -9.60 8.20
N SER A 176 2.57 -10.24 7.05
CA SER A 176 1.94 -9.68 5.85
C SER A 176 1.14 -10.73 5.11
N VAL A 177 0.20 -10.28 4.30
CA VAL A 177 -0.53 -11.11 3.34
C VAL A 177 -0.23 -10.60 1.95
N TRP A 178 0.19 -11.51 1.07
CA TRP A 178 0.39 -11.21 -0.35
C TRP A 178 -0.58 -12.01 -1.18
N GLY A 179 -1.07 -11.43 -2.27
CA GLY A 179 -1.95 -12.19 -3.13
C GLY A 179 -2.27 -11.54 -4.45
N VAL A 180 -2.73 -12.41 -5.36
CA VAL A 180 -3.39 -12.03 -6.61
C VAL A 180 -4.78 -12.63 -6.56
N GLU A 181 -5.80 -11.80 -6.60
CA GLU A 181 -7.20 -12.24 -6.55
C GLU A 181 -7.54 -13.11 -7.77
N LYS A 182 -8.51 -14.03 -7.61
CA LYS A 182 -9.00 -14.84 -8.72
C LYS A 182 -9.50 -13.97 -9.85
N GLY A 183 -8.97 -14.18 -11.07
CA GLY A 183 -9.31 -13.39 -12.26
C GLY A 183 -8.67 -12.01 -12.29
N TRP A 184 -7.63 -11.81 -11.47
CA TRP A 184 -6.81 -10.62 -11.45
C TRP A 184 -5.38 -10.92 -11.90
N ALA A 185 -4.63 -9.85 -12.16
CA ALA A 185 -3.22 -9.89 -12.52
C ALA A 185 -2.42 -8.89 -11.69
N ALA A 186 -1.21 -9.26 -11.28
CA ALA A 186 -0.27 -8.37 -10.62
C ALA A 186 0.93 -8.08 -11.54
N ASN A 187 1.34 -6.80 -11.62
CA ASN A 187 2.50 -6.38 -12.40
C ASN A 187 3.78 -7.01 -11.84
N THR A 188 4.61 -7.60 -12.72
CA THR A 188 5.90 -8.18 -12.33
C THR A 188 7.00 -7.15 -12.16
N TYR A 189 6.76 -5.89 -12.53
CA TYR A 189 7.68 -4.79 -12.34
C TYR A 189 7.68 -4.30 -10.90
N GLY A 190 8.85 -4.15 -10.31
CA GLY A 190 9.03 -3.75 -8.90
C GLY A 190 8.98 -2.24 -8.66
N GLY A 191 8.53 -1.45 -9.65
CA GLY A 191 8.44 0.00 -9.53
C GLY A 191 9.81 0.70 -9.56
N SER A 192 9.84 1.95 -9.16
CA SER A 192 11.04 2.81 -9.08
C SER A 192 12.12 2.31 -8.10
N TYR A 193 11.85 1.23 -7.39
CA TYR A 193 12.85 0.56 -6.53
C TYR A 193 13.78 -0.38 -7.28
N THR A 194 13.42 -0.75 -8.52
CA THR A 194 14.34 -1.48 -9.39
C THR A 194 15.46 -0.56 -9.84
N GLN A 195 16.66 -1.09 -9.95
CA GLN A 195 17.77 -0.29 -10.47
C GLN A 195 17.59 -0.12 -11.98
N PRO A 196 17.77 1.10 -12.52
CA PRO A 196 17.74 1.31 -13.96
C PRO A 196 18.90 0.58 -14.65
N VAL A 197 18.72 0.23 -15.91
CA VAL A 197 19.76 -0.37 -16.75
C VAL A 197 20.26 0.67 -17.76
N LYS A 198 21.55 0.59 -18.11
CA LYS A 198 22.12 1.44 -19.15
C LYS A 198 21.79 0.85 -20.52
N LEU A 199 20.89 1.48 -21.23
CA LEU A 199 20.53 1.18 -22.62
C LEU A 199 20.53 2.48 -23.41
N ALA A 200 21.26 2.48 -24.54
CA ALA A 200 21.21 3.62 -25.48
C ALA A 200 19.82 3.69 -26.16
N ALA A 201 19.49 4.86 -26.70
CA ALA A 201 18.29 5.01 -27.54
C ALA A 201 18.35 4.01 -28.71
N GLY A 202 17.24 3.31 -28.96
CA GLY A 202 17.20 2.26 -29.97
C GLY A 202 16.13 1.22 -29.74
N THR A 203 16.15 0.18 -30.57
CA THR A 203 15.19 -0.93 -30.51
C THR A 203 15.88 -2.21 -30.07
N TYR A 204 15.21 -2.93 -29.17
CA TYR A 204 15.69 -4.15 -28.55
C TYR A 204 14.57 -5.19 -28.51
N THR A 205 14.94 -6.42 -28.19
CA THR A 205 14.01 -7.49 -27.84
C THR A 205 14.21 -7.87 -26.38
N ALA A 206 13.19 -7.70 -25.56
CA ALA A 206 13.20 -8.12 -24.18
C ALA A 206 12.45 -9.45 -24.02
N LYS A 207 13.07 -10.41 -23.33
CA LYS A 207 12.46 -11.67 -22.92
C LYS A 207 12.39 -11.70 -21.41
N ILE A 208 11.20 -11.95 -20.87
CA ILE A 208 10.95 -12.07 -19.43
C ILE A 208 10.31 -13.42 -19.13
N GLY A 209 10.81 -14.14 -18.15
CA GLY A 209 10.29 -15.42 -17.69
C GLY A 209 10.26 -15.50 -16.17
N VAL A 210 9.52 -16.45 -15.65
CA VAL A 210 9.55 -16.77 -14.22
C VAL A 210 10.73 -17.70 -13.94
N ALA A 211 11.52 -17.43 -12.90
CA ALA A 211 12.66 -18.25 -12.53
C ALA A 211 12.23 -19.70 -12.21
N LYS A 212 13.07 -20.66 -12.62
CA LYS A 212 12.76 -22.10 -12.51
C LYS A 212 12.30 -22.51 -11.12
N LYS A 213 12.95 -22.01 -10.06
CA LYS A 213 12.57 -22.33 -8.68
C LYS A 213 11.12 -22.00 -8.35
N TYR A 214 10.58 -20.89 -8.90
CA TYR A 214 9.19 -20.50 -8.66
C TYR A 214 8.22 -21.18 -9.61
N ARG A 215 8.67 -21.53 -10.83
CA ARG A 215 7.87 -22.37 -11.73
C ARG A 215 7.59 -23.72 -11.08
N ASP A 216 8.63 -24.38 -10.55
CA ASP A 216 8.51 -25.66 -9.88
C ASP A 216 7.68 -25.56 -8.58
N LEU A 217 7.87 -24.50 -7.80
CA LEU A 217 7.25 -24.30 -6.50
C LEU A 217 5.74 -24.00 -6.59
N LEU A 218 5.37 -23.22 -7.61
CA LEU A 218 4.01 -22.66 -7.79
C LEU A 218 3.26 -23.29 -8.97
N GLY A 219 3.87 -24.21 -9.71
CA GLY A 219 3.23 -24.85 -10.86
C GLY A 219 3.06 -23.93 -12.06
N ILE A 220 3.98 -22.97 -12.26
CA ILE A 220 3.92 -22.01 -13.38
C ILE A 220 4.57 -22.64 -14.62
N ALA A 221 3.87 -22.65 -15.75
CA ALA A 221 4.42 -23.14 -17.01
C ALA A 221 5.61 -22.28 -17.49
N ASP A 222 6.61 -22.92 -18.11
CA ASP A 222 7.74 -22.24 -18.74
C ASP A 222 7.30 -21.59 -20.07
N ARG A 223 6.71 -20.43 -19.97
CA ARG A 223 6.23 -19.64 -21.12
C ARG A 223 6.69 -18.18 -20.96
N PRO A 224 7.94 -17.88 -21.25
CA PRO A 224 8.43 -16.52 -21.18
C PRO A 224 7.75 -15.63 -22.21
N ALA A 225 7.45 -14.40 -21.81
CA ALA A 225 6.94 -13.36 -22.70
C ALA A 225 8.09 -12.71 -23.47
N THR A 226 7.83 -12.31 -24.70
CA THR A 226 8.77 -11.55 -25.54
C THR A 226 8.11 -10.22 -25.93
N VAL A 227 8.82 -9.12 -25.68
CA VAL A 227 8.32 -7.76 -25.91
C VAL A 227 9.37 -6.99 -26.71
N LYS A 228 8.92 -6.30 -27.77
CA LYS A 228 9.77 -5.34 -28.50
C LYS A 228 9.92 -4.09 -27.64
N LEU A 229 11.16 -3.77 -27.29
CA LEU A 229 11.49 -2.61 -26.46
C LEU A 229 12.06 -1.50 -27.33
N THR A 230 11.49 -0.32 -27.27
CA THR A 230 12.05 0.91 -27.83
C THR A 230 12.53 1.79 -26.68
N VAL A 231 13.79 2.18 -26.69
CA VAL A 231 14.34 3.16 -25.74
C VAL A 231 14.41 4.50 -26.44
N GLN A 232 13.81 5.53 -25.84
CA GLN A 232 13.88 6.92 -26.29
C GLN A 232 14.66 7.74 -25.27
N GLU A 233 15.59 8.55 -25.75
CA GLU A 233 16.24 9.57 -24.92
C GLU A 233 15.43 10.85 -24.93
N ARG A 234 15.15 11.41 -23.75
CA ARG A 234 14.42 12.66 -23.57
C ARG A 234 15.12 13.56 -22.57
N SER A 235 14.88 14.86 -22.65
CA SER A 235 15.27 15.83 -21.63
C SER A 235 14.04 16.25 -20.80
N TRP A 236 14.24 16.58 -19.55
CA TRP A 236 13.18 17.13 -18.68
C TRP A 236 12.61 18.45 -19.22
N GLU A 237 13.41 19.19 -19.97
CA GLU A 237 12.98 20.44 -20.62
C GLU A 237 11.92 20.22 -21.73
N GLU A 238 11.84 18.98 -22.28
CA GLU A 238 10.87 18.65 -23.34
C GLU A 238 9.43 18.47 -22.83
N GLY A 239 9.19 18.51 -21.51
CA GLY A 239 7.88 18.40 -20.88
C GLY A 239 7.13 17.08 -21.13
N PRO A 240 6.14 16.73 -20.32
CA PRO A 240 5.28 15.60 -20.60
C PRO A 240 4.34 15.95 -21.77
N GLY A 241 4.54 15.33 -22.93
CA GLY A 241 3.63 15.46 -24.06
C GLY A 241 4.18 15.93 -25.40
N ALA A 242 5.48 16.23 -25.55
CA ALA A 242 6.07 16.40 -26.86
C ALA A 242 6.03 15.06 -27.61
N ALA A 243 5.01 14.85 -28.43
CA ALA A 243 4.97 13.71 -29.35
C ALA A 243 6.23 13.77 -30.22
N PRO A 244 6.89 12.62 -30.54
CA PRO A 244 8.00 12.61 -31.47
C PRO A 244 7.56 13.25 -32.77
N ALA A 245 8.32 14.22 -33.28
CA ALA A 245 8.06 14.84 -34.56
C ALA A 245 7.87 13.71 -35.59
N ARG A 246 6.68 13.57 -36.13
CA ARG A 246 6.42 12.64 -37.22
C ARG A 246 7.29 13.13 -38.37
N SER A 247 8.25 12.31 -38.78
CA SER A 247 8.91 12.52 -40.06
C SER A 247 7.81 12.48 -41.10
N SER A 248 7.61 13.61 -41.78
CA SER A 248 6.70 13.74 -42.87
C SER A 248 7.24 12.94 -44.07
N ALA A 249 6.80 11.68 -44.16
CA ALA A 249 6.82 10.98 -45.41
C ALA A 249 5.46 11.22 -46.05
N ALA A 250 5.45 12.03 -47.09
CA ALA A 250 4.29 12.31 -47.91
C ALA A 250 3.77 11.01 -48.51
N GLY A 251 2.48 10.75 -48.38
CA GLY A 251 1.71 9.70 -49.03
C GLY A 251 0.27 10.12 -49.01
N GLU A 252 -0.15 10.75 -50.12
CA GLU A 252 -1.53 11.08 -50.41
C GLU A 252 -2.41 9.84 -50.42
N HIS A 253 -3.55 9.88 -49.71
CA HIS A 253 -4.82 9.31 -50.21
C HIS A 253 -6.01 10.07 -49.62
N ALA A 254 -6.73 10.70 -50.52
CA ALA A 254 -8.04 11.33 -50.31
C ALA A 254 -9.14 10.29 -50.12
N GLY A 255 -10.18 10.65 -49.37
CA GLY A 255 -11.48 10.01 -49.53
C GLY A 255 -12.40 10.08 -48.31
N HIS A 256 -13.35 11.01 -48.38
CA HIS A 256 -14.74 10.99 -47.86
C HIS A 256 -14.94 10.81 -46.33
N GLY A 257 -15.34 11.80 -45.58
CA GLY A 257 -16.53 12.65 -45.68
C GLY A 257 -17.67 12.14 -44.82
N THR A 258 -17.98 12.76 -43.75
CA THR A 258 -19.32 13.27 -43.39
C THR A 258 -19.27 13.86 -41.99
N ALA A 259 -19.50 15.17 -41.96
CA ALA A 259 -19.71 15.93 -40.73
C ALA A 259 -21.09 15.63 -40.15
N HIS A 260 -21.15 15.33 -38.86
CA HIS A 260 -22.37 15.57 -38.10
C HIS A 260 -22.12 16.68 -37.08
N GLN A 261 -22.83 17.77 -37.28
CA GLN A 261 -22.92 18.93 -36.37
C GLN A 261 -23.61 18.49 -35.07
N ALA A 262 -23.03 18.88 -33.96
CA ALA A 262 -23.68 18.91 -32.66
C ALA A 262 -24.22 20.32 -32.37
N PRO A 263 -25.40 20.46 -31.74
CA PRO A 263 -26.02 21.75 -31.49
C PRO A 263 -25.37 22.49 -30.33
N ALA A 264 -25.30 23.81 -30.51
CA ALA A 264 -24.85 24.79 -29.51
C ALA A 264 -25.88 24.92 -28.38
N GLY A 265 -25.39 25.15 -27.18
CA GLY A 265 -26.21 25.70 -26.09
C GLY A 265 -25.66 25.47 -24.70
N HIS A 266 -25.02 26.39 -24.14
CA HIS A 266 -25.18 27.19 -22.94
C HIS A 266 -23.85 27.59 -22.31
N ALA A 267 -23.64 28.91 -22.28
CA ALA A 267 -22.58 29.58 -21.57
C ALA A 267 -22.78 29.45 -20.05
N GLY A 268 -21.74 29.00 -19.36
CA GLY A 268 -21.66 29.00 -17.90
C GLY A 268 -20.31 29.58 -17.47
N HIS A 269 -20.36 30.60 -16.66
CA HIS A 269 -19.27 31.45 -16.21
C HIS A 269 -18.07 30.69 -15.68
N GLY A 270 -16.92 30.80 -16.32
CA GLY A 270 -15.63 30.36 -15.85
C GLY A 270 -14.97 31.44 -14.99
N SER A 271 -14.74 31.15 -13.72
CA SER A 271 -13.81 31.93 -12.89
C SER A 271 -12.40 31.49 -13.24
N ALA A 272 -11.63 32.41 -13.82
CA ALA A 272 -10.21 32.21 -14.07
C ALA A 272 -9.46 32.21 -12.74
N HIS A 273 -9.03 31.08 -12.28
CA HIS A 273 -7.99 30.98 -11.27
C HIS A 273 -6.64 31.05 -11.97
N ALA A 274 -5.86 32.05 -11.57
CA ALA A 274 -4.48 32.21 -11.99
C ALA A 274 -3.69 30.93 -11.62
N GLN A 275 -3.21 30.25 -12.65
CA GLN A 275 -2.27 29.15 -12.47
C GLN A 275 -0.93 29.74 -12.03
N THR A 276 -0.52 29.42 -10.81
CA THR A 276 0.89 29.54 -10.42
C THR A 276 1.73 28.62 -11.33
N PRO A 277 2.93 29.05 -11.77
CA PRO A 277 3.77 28.20 -12.62
C PRO A 277 4.05 26.88 -11.92
N ALA A 278 3.75 25.78 -12.59
CA ALA A 278 4.10 24.46 -12.12
C ALA A 278 5.62 24.39 -11.94
N GLN A 279 6.08 24.12 -10.73
CA GLN A 279 7.46 23.73 -10.49
C GLN A 279 7.72 22.44 -11.26
N ALA A 280 8.84 22.40 -11.97
CA ALA A 280 9.27 21.25 -12.74
C ALA A 280 9.30 20.01 -11.84
N GLY A 281 8.35 19.10 -12.06
CA GLY A 281 8.26 17.84 -11.35
C GLY A 281 9.37 16.88 -11.80
N ALA A 282 9.72 15.95 -10.95
CA ALA A 282 10.57 14.83 -11.30
C ALA A 282 10.02 14.10 -12.55
N PRO A 283 10.90 13.51 -13.39
CA PRO A 283 10.48 12.91 -14.64
C PRO A 283 9.48 11.79 -14.42
N GLU A 284 8.36 11.86 -15.12
CA GLU A 284 7.39 10.78 -15.17
C GLU A 284 8.02 9.56 -15.83
N THR A 285 8.05 8.43 -15.14
CA THR A 285 8.39 7.18 -15.76
C THR A 285 7.24 6.78 -16.69
N SER A 286 7.53 6.62 -17.97
CA SER A 286 6.56 6.18 -18.98
C SER A 286 6.25 4.69 -18.83
N GLY A 287 5.55 4.33 -17.83
CA GLY A 287 4.97 3.02 -17.60
C GLY A 287 3.73 3.26 -16.76
N ALA A 288 2.65 2.56 -17.00
CA ALA A 288 1.35 2.76 -16.39
C ALA A 288 1.33 2.56 -14.86
N GLY A 289 2.21 3.26 -14.15
CA GLY A 289 2.18 3.49 -12.73
C GLY A 289 1.82 4.94 -12.46
N PRO A 290 1.15 5.26 -11.36
CA PRO A 290 0.87 6.63 -11.00
C PRO A 290 2.18 7.41 -10.91
N SER A 291 2.24 8.55 -11.60
CA SER A 291 3.37 9.46 -11.51
C SER A 291 3.36 10.11 -10.14
N TYR A 292 4.42 9.85 -9.37
CA TYR A 292 4.55 10.40 -8.03
C TYR A 292 5.13 11.80 -8.12
N ASN A 293 4.26 12.78 -8.13
CA ASN A 293 4.65 14.15 -7.90
C ASN A 293 4.79 14.36 -6.38
N VAL A 294 5.89 13.85 -5.81
CA VAL A 294 6.29 14.23 -4.46
C VAL A 294 6.74 15.67 -4.58
N GLY A 295 5.91 16.63 -4.17
CA GLY A 295 6.17 18.07 -4.22
C GLY A 295 7.32 18.52 -3.30
N HIS A 296 8.44 17.83 -3.39
CA HIS A 296 9.69 18.20 -2.74
C HIS A 296 10.55 18.88 -3.80
N GLY A 297 10.74 20.16 -3.65
CA GLY A 297 11.76 20.88 -4.41
C GLY A 297 13.11 20.14 -4.32
N PRO A 298 14.03 20.35 -5.26
CA PRO A 298 15.31 19.66 -5.27
C PRO A 298 15.98 19.82 -3.90
N LEU A 299 16.21 18.69 -3.22
CA LEU A 299 16.98 18.66 -1.99
C LEU A 299 18.35 19.25 -2.28
N LYS A 300 18.73 20.34 -1.62
CA LYS A 300 20.00 21.06 -1.85
C LYS A 300 21.26 20.25 -1.53
N ALA A 301 21.12 19.11 -0.91
CA ALA A 301 22.17 18.10 -0.76
C ALA A 301 21.54 16.72 -0.99
N ALA A 302 22.21 15.83 -1.73
CA ALA A 302 21.80 14.45 -1.80
C ALA A 302 21.75 13.92 -0.37
N PRO A 303 20.60 13.47 0.14
CA PRO A 303 20.57 12.88 1.46
C PRO A 303 21.55 11.69 1.47
N PRO A 304 22.22 11.40 2.60
CA PRO A 304 23.01 10.20 2.73
C PRO A 304 22.14 9.03 2.28
N ALA A 305 22.71 8.06 1.57
CA ALA A 305 21.97 6.99 0.93
C ALA A 305 20.96 6.40 1.91
N VAL A 306 19.71 6.80 1.74
CA VAL A 306 18.61 6.33 2.58
C VAL A 306 18.53 4.83 2.35
N PRO A 307 18.50 4.00 3.40
CA PRO A 307 18.35 2.57 3.23
C PRO A 307 17.19 2.28 2.28
N TRP A 308 17.42 1.33 1.37
CA TRP A 308 16.45 0.92 0.36
C TRP A 308 15.03 0.70 0.91
N ALA A 309 14.90 0.11 2.11
CA ALA A 309 13.62 -0.07 2.78
C ALA A 309 12.89 1.24 3.04
N VAL A 310 13.60 2.30 3.41
CA VAL A 310 13.01 3.62 3.70
C VAL A 310 12.57 4.32 2.42
N LYS A 311 13.37 4.25 1.34
CA LYS A 311 12.94 4.78 0.03
C LYS A 311 11.66 4.13 -0.45
N ARG A 312 11.54 2.81 -0.26
CA ARG A 312 10.34 2.05 -0.64
C ARG A 312 9.11 2.43 0.17
N GLN A 313 9.30 2.66 1.46
CA GLN A 313 8.25 3.12 2.34
C GLN A 313 7.76 4.53 1.99
N GLN A 314 8.70 5.42 1.65
CA GLN A 314 8.39 6.77 1.15
C GLN A 314 7.54 6.74 -0.10
N ALA A 315 7.87 5.86 -1.05
CA ALA A 315 7.11 5.74 -2.27
C ALA A 315 5.75 5.06 -2.04
N ALA A 316 5.67 4.01 -1.22
CA ALA A 316 4.38 3.40 -0.87
C ALA A 316 3.42 4.43 -0.25
N ARG A 317 3.96 5.36 0.56
CA ARG A 317 3.18 6.48 1.10
C ARG A 317 2.77 7.48 0.03
N ALA A 318 3.67 7.82 -0.88
CA ALA A 318 3.36 8.69 -2.02
C ALA A 318 2.33 8.03 -2.95
N ASP A 319 2.42 6.71 -3.16
CA ASP A 319 1.46 5.90 -3.89
C ASP A 319 0.07 5.96 -3.27
N MET A 320 -0.02 5.84 -1.97
CA MET A 320 -1.28 5.93 -1.25
C MET A 320 -1.87 7.33 -1.34
N GLN A 321 -1.06 8.38 -1.18
CA GLN A 321 -1.50 9.77 -1.32
C GLN A 321 -1.93 10.11 -2.75
N ALA A 322 -1.22 9.59 -3.76
CA ALA A 322 -1.59 9.77 -5.17
C ALA A 322 -2.83 8.95 -5.55
N ALA A 323 -2.98 7.72 -5.03
CA ALA A 323 -4.17 6.90 -5.20
C ALA A 323 -5.39 7.56 -4.58
N ASP A 324 -5.24 8.20 -3.42
CA ASP A 324 -6.30 8.95 -2.75
C ASP A 324 -6.74 10.18 -3.55
N THR A 325 -5.81 10.87 -4.23
CA THR A 325 -6.14 11.99 -5.12
C THR A 325 -6.73 11.54 -6.45
N ALA A 326 -6.30 10.41 -6.99
CA ALA A 326 -6.82 9.84 -8.22
C ALA A 326 -8.15 9.09 -8.03
N GLY A 327 -8.39 8.56 -6.83
CA GLY A 327 -9.59 7.76 -6.50
C GLY A 327 -10.90 8.54 -6.47
N GLN A 328 -10.86 9.87 -6.55
CA GLN A 328 -12.07 10.69 -6.64
C GLN A 328 -12.78 10.55 -8.00
N THR A 329 -12.15 9.96 -9.01
CA THR A 329 -12.71 9.83 -10.36
C THR A 329 -13.05 8.38 -10.75
N ASP A 330 -12.59 7.39 -10.00
CA ASP A 330 -12.84 5.97 -10.29
C ASP A 330 -13.75 5.34 -9.24
N GLY A 331 -15.05 5.21 -9.59
CA GLY A 331 -16.05 4.55 -8.74
C GLY A 331 -15.75 3.08 -8.39
N SER A 332 -14.69 2.48 -8.95
CA SER A 332 -14.25 1.12 -8.63
C SER A 332 -13.49 1.01 -7.31
N ARG A 333 -13.07 2.14 -6.73
CA ARG A 333 -12.32 2.22 -5.48
C ARG A 333 -13.16 2.64 -4.26
N GLN A 334 -14.49 2.55 -4.35
CA GLN A 334 -15.30 2.73 -3.16
C GLN A 334 -14.98 1.63 -2.15
N ALA A 335 -14.36 2.04 -1.05
CA ALA A 335 -14.29 1.18 0.13
C ALA A 335 -15.69 0.69 0.46
N PRO A 336 -15.85 -0.59 0.81
CA PRO A 336 -17.05 -0.99 1.51
C PRO A 336 -17.21 -0.01 2.68
N ALA A 337 -18.36 0.61 2.81
CA ALA A 337 -18.65 1.51 3.93
C ALA A 337 -18.68 0.68 5.22
N LEU A 338 -17.51 0.29 5.71
CA LEU A 338 -17.36 -0.48 6.96
C LEU A 338 -17.72 0.40 8.17
N THR A 339 -17.60 1.72 8.01
CA THR A 339 -17.96 2.68 9.05
C THR A 339 -18.71 3.84 8.42
N PRO A 340 -20.03 3.94 8.59
CA PRO A 340 -20.78 5.10 8.13
C PRO A 340 -20.16 6.39 8.70
N ARG A 341 -20.09 7.44 7.89
CA ARG A 341 -19.70 8.76 8.39
C ARG A 341 -20.65 9.16 9.50
N SER A 342 -20.12 9.47 10.67
CA SER A 342 -20.92 9.95 11.77
C SER A 342 -21.21 11.43 11.61
N GLN A 343 -22.36 11.84 12.14
CA GLN A 343 -22.65 13.26 12.32
C GLN A 343 -21.93 13.77 13.57
N ARG A 344 -21.71 15.11 13.64
CA ARG A 344 -21.19 15.72 14.86
C ARG A 344 -22.04 15.25 16.06
N PRO A 345 -21.43 14.70 17.11
CA PRO A 345 -22.19 14.17 18.23
C PRO A 345 -22.86 15.29 19.03
N SER A 346 -24.09 15.06 19.43
CA SER A 346 -24.88 16.02 20.22
C SER A 346 -25.37 15.49 21.57
N GLY A 347 -25.15 14.19 21.82
CA GLY A 347 -25.56 13.54 23.07
C GLY A 347 -24.47 13.49 24.13
N THR A 348 -24.71 12.76 25.21
CA THR A 348 -23.71 12.51 26.25
C THR A 348 -22.63 11.56 25.73
N PRO A 349 -21.33 11.90 25.85
CA PRO A 349 -20.25 11.00 25.47
C PRO A 349 -20.31 9.69 26.27
N THR A 350 -20.12 8.57 25.56
CA THR A 350 -20.10 7.24 26.17
C THR A 350 -18.94 6.43 25.62
N VAL A 351 -18.21 5.76 26.52
CA VAL A 351 -17.18 4.79 26.18
C VAL A 351 -17.71 3.39 26.48
N PRO A 352 -18.30 2.71 25.49
CA PRO A 352 -18.94 1.42 25.69
C PRO A 352 -17.93 0.32 25.97
N ASN A 353 -18.38 -0.80 26.52
CA ASN A 353 -17.59 -2.00 26.72
C ASN A 353 -17.52 -2.84 25.42
N VAL A 354 -16.82 -2.31 24.43
CA VAL A 354 -16.53 -2.97 23.14
C VAL A 354 -15.03 -3.05 22.94
N PRO A 355 -14.54 -3.89 22.02
CA PRO A 355 -13.13 -3.91 21.64
C PRO A 355 -12.62 -2.51 21.28
N LYS A 356 -11.38 -2.21 21.65
CA LYS A 356 -10.71 -0.93 21.43
C LYS A 356 -9.42 -1.12 20.67
N PRO A 357 -8.88 -0.09 19.99
CA PRO A 357 -7.54 -0.14 19.42
C PRO A 357 -6.48 -0.39 20.52
N ASP A 358 -5.32 -0.84 20.11
CA ASP A 358 -4.12 -0.98 20.94
C ASP A 358 -2.94 -0.34 20.19
N LEU A 359 -2.65 0.91 20.50
CA LEU A 359 -1.61 1.67 19.82
C LEU A 359 -0.24 1.28 20.36
N ARG A 360 0.66 0.88 19.45
CA ARG A 360 2.03 0.52 19.82
C ARG A 360 3.01 1.34 19.01
N SER A 361 3.91 2.01 19.71
CA SER A 361 5.04 2.67 19.07
C SER A 361 6.10 1.66 18.66
N LEU A 362 6.70 1.87 17.49
CA LEU A 362 7.89 1.15 17.06
C LEU A 362 9.14 2.00 17.33
N PRO A 363 10.32 1.38 17.55
CA PRO A 363 11.57 2.12 17.68
C PRO A 363 11.86 2.94 16.42
N ALA A 364 12.37 4.16 16.59
CA ALA A 364 12.78 5.01 15.47
C ALA A 364 13.85 4.31 14.61
N TYR A 365 13.81 4.56 13.30
CA TYR A 365 14.72 3.98 12.29
C TYR A 365 15.03 5.01 11.19
N GLY A 366 15.89 4.67 10.22
CA GLY A 366 16.31 5.62 9.20
C GLY A 366 16.95 6.87 9.79
N ILE A 367 17.67 6.71 10.91
CA ILE A 367 18.21 7.81 11.71
C ILE A 367 19.46 8.35 11.03
N THR A 368 19.50 9.65 10.77
CA THR A 368 20.60 10.32 10.09
C THR A 368 20.76 11.76 10.55
N ILE A 369 21.98 12.29 10.40
CA ILE A 369 22.18 13.75 10.42
C ILE A 369 21.74 14.26 9.06
N SER A 370 20.77 15.13 9.06
CA SER A 370 20.19 15.68 7.86
C SER A 370 19.86 17.14 8.09
N ASP A 371 19.90 17.90 7.02
CA ASP A 371 19.35 19.25 7.06
C ASP A 371 17.81 19.26 7.05
N GLY A 372 17.11 18.07 6.94
CA GLY A 372 15.66 17.91 6.92
C GLY A 372 14.97 18.91 5.98
N GLY A 373 13.99 18.54 5.22
CA GLY A 373 13.41 19.34 4.12
C GLY A 373 12.92 20.78 4.42
N GLN A 374 13.12 21.33 5.63
CA GLN A 374 12.75 22.71 6.00
C GLN A 374 13.77 23.35 6.93
N ASN A 375 15.03 23.26 6.60
CA ASN A 375 16.07 23.65 7.55
C ASN A 375 16.35 25.12 7.62
N VAL A 376 16.57 25.55 8.83
CA VAL A 376 17.15 26.87 9.09
C VAL A 376 18.65 26.77 8.85
N PRO A 377 19.23 27.58 7.93
CA PRO A 377 20.67 27.58 7.70
C PRO A 377 21.48 27.73 9.00
N GLY A 378 22.55 26.95 9.13
CA GLY A 378 23.42 26.97 10.31
C GLY A 378 22.94 26.12 11.50
N LYS A 379 21.86 25.37 11.34
CA LYS A 379 21.37 24.43 12.34
C LYS A 379 21.76 22.98 12.00
N ASP A 380 21.98 22.17 13.03
CA ASP A 380 22.17 20.73 12.92
C ASP A 380 20.90 19.98 13.31
N TYR A 381 20.49 19.00 12.51
CA TYR A 381 19.29 18.21 12.79
C TYR A 381 19.58 16.71 12.82
N LEU A 382 18.90 16.01 13.73
CA LEU A 382 18.82 14.57 13.80
C LEU A 382 17.46 14.13 13.25
N ALA A 383 17.42 13.68 12.01
CA ALA A 383 16.22 13.19 11.36
C ALA A 383 16.01 11.69 11.60
N PHE A 384 14.77 11.24 11.63
CA PHE A 384 14.40 9.85 11.92
C PHE A 384 13.02 9.52 11.35
N SER A 385 12.81 8.24 11.03
CA SER A 385 11.48 7.70 10.75
C SER A 385 10.84 7.14 12.01
N ALA A 386 9.54 7.31 12.15
CA ALA A 386 8.75 6.80 13.26
C ALA A 386 7.46 6.15 12.76
N ASN A 387 6.99 5.14 13.49
CA ASN A 387 5.73 4.47 13.22
C ASN A 387 4.98 4.21 14.53
N VAL A 388 3.68 4.42 14.50
CA VAL A 388 2.73 3.96 15.52
C VAL A 388 1.71 3.08 14.81
N TRP A 389 1.51 1.85 15.29
CA TRP A 389 0.59 0.92 14.68
C TRP A 389 -0.51 0.47 15.63
N ASN A 390 -1.62 0.03 15.07
CA ASN A 390 -2.76 -0.49 15.80
C ASN A 390 -2.69 -2.03 15.86
N ALA A 391 -2.31 -2.57 17.01
CA ALA A 391 -2.29 -4.02 17.27
C ALA A 391 -3.57 -4.54 17.93
N GLY A 392 -4.50 -3.63 18.22
CA GLY A 392 -5.73 -3.95 18.93
C GLY A 392 -6.77 -4.65 18.05
N PRO A 393 -7.78 -5.27 18.66
CA PRO A 393 -8.80 -5.99 17.91
C PRO A 393 -9.80 -5.08 17.19
N ALA A 394 -9.75 -3.77 17.38
CA ALA A 394 -10.63 -2.79 16.75
C ALA A 394 -9.84 -1.66 16.09
N GLN A 395 -10.39 -1.09 15.04
CA GLN A 395 -9.84 0.08 14.36
C GLN A 395 -9.91 1.32 15.27
N LEU A 396 -8.98 2.25 15.09
CA LEU A 396 -9.07 3.60 15.62
C LEU A 396 -9.78 4.48 14.58
N VAL A 397 -10.89 5.11 14.98
CA VAL A 397 -11.63 6.07 14.16
C VAL A 397 -11.75 7.38 14.91
N VAL A 398 -11.27 8.46 14.32
CA VAL A 398 -11.34 9.82 14.87
C VAL A 398 -11.96 10.74 13.83
N ASP A 399 -13.09 11.35 14.15
CA ASP A 399 -13.72 12.36 13.30
C ASP A 399 -13.50 13.76 13.87
N GLY A 400 -13.13 14.69 13.01
CA GLY A 400 -13.04 16.11 13.29
C GLY A 400 -14.25 16.86 12.75
N PHE A 401 -14.75 17.83 13.51
CA PHE A 401 -15.86 18.69 13.08
C PHE A 401 -15.53 20.16 13.35
N ARG A 402 -15.64 20.97 12.29
CA ARG A 402 -15.39 22.41 12.38
C ARG A 402 -16.57 23.13 13.02
N THR A 403 -16.27 23.95 14.00
CA THR A 403 -17.23 24.97 14.46
C THR A 403 -17.03 26.22 13.61
N PRO A 404 -18.07 26.80 13.00
CA PRO A 404 -17.93 28.03 12.23
C PRO A 404 -17.19 29.13 13.00
N GLY A 405 -16.23 29.76 12.35
CA GLY A 405 -15.40 30.82 12.95
C GLY A 405 -14.23 30.35 13.82
N LYS A 406 -14.06 29.03 14.05
CA LYS A 406 -12.89 28.47 14.75
C LYS A 406 -11.82 27.99 13.78
N ALA A 407 -10.56 28.20 14.14
CA ALA A 407 -9.42 27.72 13.36
C ALA A 407 -9.19 26.22 13.47
N LYS A 408 -9.62 25.58 14.56
CA LYS A 408 -9.44 24.13 14.81
C LYS A 408 -10.77 23.41 14.75
N MET A 409 -10.73 22.10 14.45
CA MET A 409 -11.86 21.19 14.59
C MET A 409 -11.87 20.56 15.97
N ASP A 410 -13.05 20.26 16.48
CA ASP A 410 -13.23 19.42 17.66
C ASP A 410 -13.14 17.95 17.21
N ALA A 411 -12.29 17.13 17.85
CA ALA A 411 -12.06 15.74 17.49
C ALA A 411 -12.75 14.76 18.45
N TYR A 412 -13.30 13.68 17.89
CA TYR A 412 -14.03 12.65 18.62
C TYR A 412 -13.60 11.27 18.18
N GLN A 413 -13.22 10.41 19.13
CA GLN A 413 -13.04 8.99 18.87
C GLN A 413 -14.37 8.27 18.90
N TYR A 414 -14.62 7.39 17.93
CA TYR A 414 -15.84 6.59 17.83
C TYR A 414 -15.59 5.12 18.15
N PHE A 415 -16.63 4.47 18.67
CA PHE A 415 -16.62 3.05 19.01
C PHE A 415 -17.69 2.31 18.23
N TYR A 416 -17.34 1.14 17.73
CA TYR A 416 -18.21 0.29 16.92
C TYR A 416 -18.34 -1.10 17.54
N ASP A 417 -19.53 -1.70 17.40
CA ASP A 417 -19.75 -3.09 17.79
C ASP A 417 -19.27 -4.07 16.69
N ALA A 418 -19.41 -5.36 16.94
CA ALA A 418 -19.02 -6.42 15.99
C ALA A 418 -19.82 -6.40 14.68
N ALA A 419 -20.97 -5.74 14.64
CA ALA A 419 -21.78 -5.55 13.44
C ALA A 419 -21.42 -4.26 12.67
N GLY A 420 -20.41 -3.50 13.13
CA GLY A 420 -20.00 -2.24 12.52
C GLY A 420 -20.92 -1.06 12.85
N LYS A 421 -21.83 -1.21 13.81
CA LYS A 421 -22.69 -0.13 14.26
C LYS A 421 -21.97 0.74 15.27
N GLN A 422 -22.02 2.06 15.09
CA GLN A 422 -21.52 3.01 16.08
C GLN A 422 -22.34 2.91 17.36
N VAL A 423 -21.68 2.68 18.49
CA VAL A 423 -22.31 2.46 19.80
C VAL A 423 -21.83 3.44 20.87
N GLY A 424 -20.90 4.34 20.54
CA GLY A 424 -20.43 5.36 21.46
C GLY A 424 -19.38 6.27 20.85
N TYR A 425 -19.03 7.31 21.59
CA TYR A 425 -17.97 8.25 21.22
C TYR A 425 -17.41 8.95 22.47
N THR A 426 -16.24 9.57 22.32
CA THR A 426 -15.63 10.42 23.34
C THR A 426 -14.88 11.58 22.70
N PRO A 427 -14.94 12.80 23.26
CA PRO A 427 -14.06 13.88 22.86
C PRO A 427 -12.60 13.46 23.07
N THR A 428 -11.72 13.74 22.09
CA THR A 428 -10.35 13.25 22.16
C THR A 428 -9.30 14.32 21.86
N GLY A 429 -9.70 15.55 21.58
CA GLY A 429 -8.80 16.67 21.31
C GLY A 429 -9.27 17.53 20.18
N THR A 430 -8.34 17.95 19.34
CA THR A 430 -8.60 18.85 18.21
C THR A 430 -7.89 18.38 16.96
N MET A 431 -8.29 18.91 15.81
CA MET A 431 -7.54 18.83 14.58
C MET A 431 -7.14 20.23 14.13
N GLU A 432 -5.98 20.36 13.51
CA GLU A 432 -5.47 21.63 12.99
C GLU A 432 -5.09 21.51 11.52
N TRP A 433 -5.24 22.60 10.80
CA TRP A 433 -4.82 22.70 9.41
C TRP A 433 -3.32 22.89 9.35
N ASP A 434 -2.64 22.08 8.54
CA ASP A 434 -1.20 22.22 8.28
C ASP A 434 -0.98 22.75 6.84
N PRO A 435 -0.57 24.01 6.66
CA PRO A 435 -0.38 24.61 5.33
C PRO A 435 0.97 24.25 4.70
N ARG A 436 1.85 23.51 5.38
CA ARG A 436 3.19 23.21 4.89
C ARG A 436 3.14 22.33 3.64
N PRO A 437 4.01 22.53 2.65
CA PRO A 437 4.09 21.65 1.49
C PRO A 437 4.24 20.18 1.90
N GLY A 438 3.46 19.30 1.29
CA GLY A 438 3.39 17.87 1.66
C GLY A 438 2.52 17.56 2.87
N HIS A 439 1.92 18.58 3.50
CA HIS A 439 1.02 18.46 4.65
C HIS A 439 -0.28 19.25 4.49
N VAL A 440 -0.64 19.66 3.29
CA VAL A 440 -1.79 20.55 3.02
C VAL A 440 -3.12 19.83 3.29
N HIS A 441 -3.36 19.49 4.57
CA HIS A 441 -4.56 18.80 5.07
C HIS A 441 -4.72 18.99 6.59
N TRP A 442 -5.83 18.52 7.14
CA TRP A 442 -6.09 18.53 8.57
C TRP A 442 -5.31 17.43 9.28
N HIS A 443 -4.83 17.73 10.47
CA HIS A 443 -4.07 16.83 11.32
C HIS A 443 -4.72 16.68 12.70
N PHE A 444 -4.90 15.47 13.17
CA PHE A 444 -5.27 15.18 14.55
C PHE A 444 -4.09 15.49 15.48
N THR A 445 -4.32 16.36 16.46
CA THR A 445 -3.30 16.74 17.45
C THR A 445 -3.18 15.68 18.55
N ASP A 446 -1.98 15.56 19.15
CA ASP A 446 -1.72 14.65 20.26
C ASP A 446 -1.84 13.14 19.93
N PHE A 447 -1.79 12.74 18.64
CA PHE A 447 -1.72 11.31 18.28
C PHE A 447 -0.42 10.67 18.76
N ALA A 448 0.71 11.31 18.47
CA ALA A 448 2.03 10.88 18.89
C ALA A 448 2.91 12.08 19.24
N SER A 449 3.98 11.83 19.98
CA SER A 449 5.01 12.82 20.25
C SER A 449 6.38 12.17 20.20
N TYR A 450 7.36 12.94 19.70
CA TYR A 450 8.74 12.48 19.58
C TYR A 450 9.64 13.29 20.47
N ARG A 451 10.50 12.62 21.24
CA ARG A 451 11.40 13.25 22.20
C ARG A 451 12.80 12.68 22.10
N LEU A 452 13.80 13.53 22.14
CA LEU A 452 15.18 13.13 22.35
C LEU A 452 15.47 13.16 23.86
N LEU A 453 15.71 12.01 24.44
CA LEU A 453 15.98 11.86 25.87
C LEU A 453 17.47 11.69 26.10
N LYS A 454 17.98 12.28 27.18
CA LYS A 454 19.34 12.08 27.69
C LYS A 454 19.53 10.65 28.20
N ALA A 455 20.77 10.31 28.61
CA ALA A 455 21.09 8.99 29.18
C ALA A 455 20.24 8.66 30.42
N ASP A 456 19.89 9.68 31.23
CA ASP A 456 19.03 9.58 32.41
C ASP A 456 17.53 9.56 32.08
N LYS A 457 17.18 9.49 30.82
CA LYS A 457 15.81 9.50 30.28
C LYS A 457 15.02 10.80 30.46
N LYS A 458 15.67 11.88 30.86
CA LYS A 458 15.06 13.21 30.85
C LYS A 458 15.06 13.79 29.45
N GLU A 459 14.00 14.53 29.11
CA GLU A 459 13.88 15.20 27.83
C GLU A 459 15.02 16.21 27.61
N ALA A 460 15.65 16.14 26.45
CA ALA A 460 16.63 17.11 25.98
C ALA A 460 16.01 18.04 24.96
N VAL A 461 15.31 17.45 23.98
CA VAL A 461 14.65 18.17 22.87
C VAL A 461 13.35 17.46 22.54
N ARG A 462 12.33 18.22 22.16
CA ARG A 462 11.08 17.71 21.59
C ARG A 462 11.03 18.07 20.10
N SER A 463 10.52 17.15 19.30
CA SER A 463 10.24 17.42 17.88
C SER A 463 9.05 18.39 17.76
N GLY A 464 9.08 19.21 16.73
CA GLY A 464 7.94 20.07 16.36
C GLY A 464 6.77 19.34 15.75
N LYS A 465 6.87 18.02 15.50
CA LYS A 465 5.78 17.20 14.94
C LYS A 465 4.91 16.64 16.06
N GLU A 466 3.71 17.21 16.23
CA GLU A 466 2.74 16.79 17.26
C GLU A 466 1.34 16.53 16.68
N ALA A 467 1.12 16.79 15.40
CA ALA A 467 -0.14 16.62 14.70
C ALA A 467 0.04 15.71 13.47
N PHE A 468 -0.95 14.86 13.20
CA PHE A 468 -0.85 13.74 12.25
C PHE A 468 -2.16 13.58 11.49
N CYS A 469 -2.10 13.37 10.17
CA CYS A 469 -3.18 12.78 9.41
C CYS A 469 -3.01 11.26 9.48
N LEU A 470 -3.82 10.59 10.29
CA LEU A 470 -3.71 9.16 10.52
C LEU A 470 -4.01 8.39 9.25
N ALA A 471 -3.06 7.57 8.82
CA ALA A 471 -3.14 6.80 7.59
C ALA A 471 -2.57 5.39 7.76
N ASN A 472 -3.17 4.42 7.05
CA ASN A 472 -2.65 3.06 6.96
C ASN A 472 -1.48 3.03 5.97
N THR A 473 -0.32 3.55 6.36
CA THR A 473 0.84 3.68 5.47
C THR A 473 1.69 2.43 5.38
N ASP A 474 1.59 1.54 6.38
CA ASP A 474 2.41 0.32 6.47
C ASP A 474 1.65 -0.87 7.02
N ALA A 475 1.89 -2.04 6.43
CA ALA A 475 1.56 -3.30 7.05
C ALA A 475 2.59 -3.64 8.13
N VAL A 476 2.22 -3.55 9.40
CA VAL A 476 3.08 -3.97 10.51
C VAL A 476 2.82 -5.43 10.85
N ASP A 477 1.55 -5.82 11.06
CA ASP A 477 1.21 -7.22 11.22
C ASP A 477 -0.23 -7.52 10.76
N TYR A 478 -0.38 -7.94 9.51
CA TYR A 478 -1.67 -8.36 8.95
C TYR A 478 -2.10 -9.77 9.37
N THR A 479 -1.37 -10.43 10.24
CA THR A 479 -1.73 -11.75 10.77
C THR A 479 -2.38 -11.70 12.15
N VAL A 480 -2.44 -10.53 12.77
CA VAL A 480 -3.20 -10.34 14.02
C VAL A 480 -4.69 -10.51 13.79
N LYS A 481 -5.40 -10.83 14.85
CA LYS A 481 -6.86 -11.02 14.78
C LYS A 481 -7.56 -9.73 14.36
N ASN A 482 -8.48 -9.84 13.41
CA ASN A 482 -9.25 -8.73 12.83
C ASN A 482 -8.40 -7.76 11.99
N ALA A 483 -7.19 -8.12 11.56
CA ALA A 483 -6.43 -7.29 10.64
C ALA A 483 -7.22 -7.07 9.34
N ASN A 484 -7.21 -5.83 8.86
CA ASN A 484 -7.74 -5.47 7.55
C ASN A 484 -6.60 -5.56 6.53
N TRP A 485 -6.64 -6.57 5.66
CA TRP A 485 -5.58 -6.82 4.68
C TRP A 485 -5.56 -5.80 3.53
N HIS A 486 -6.70 -5.21 3.27
CA HIS A 486 -6.84 -4.18 2.26
C HIS A 486 -7.46 -2.93 2.91
N PRO A 487 -6.69 -2.26 3.80
CA PRO A 487 -7.17 -1.06 4.46
C PRO A 487 -7.33 0.04 3.41
N PHE A 488 -8.57 0.28 3.04
CA PHE A 488 -8.90 1.28 2.04
C PHE A 488 -8.93 2.64 2.70
N ASN A 489 -8.01 3.51 2.32
CA ASN A 489 -7.95 4.87 2.83
C ASN A 489 -8.73 5.87 1.97
N THR A 490 -9.78 5.42 1.29
CA THR A 490 -10.61 6.29 0.45
C THR A 490 -11.20 7.47 1.20
N ASP A 491 -11.40 7.29 2.50
CA ASP A 491 -11.84 8.38 3.36
C ASP A 491 -10.69 9.31 3.79
N LEU A 492 -9.43 8.91 3.68
CA LEU A 492 -8.32 9.69 4.22
C LEU A 492 -7.99 10.91 3.38
N ALA A 493 -7.97 10.80 2.06
CA ALA A 493 -7.77 11.97 1.21
C ALA A 493 -8.90 12.98 1.34
N THR A 494 -10.13 12.50 1.50
CA THR A 494 -11.31 13.33 1.78
C THR A 494 -11.46 13.65 3.25
N ALA A 495 -10.97 12.82 4.12
CA ALA A 495 -11.14 12.93 5.56
C ALA A 495 -10.11 13.81 6.23
N CYS A 496 -8.84 13.76 5.82
CA CYS A 496 -7.87 14.79 6.19
C CYS A 496 -8.16 16.10 5.44
N GLY A 497 -8.92 16.03 4.35
CA GLY A 497 -9.66 17.10 3.70
C GLY A 497 -8.82 18.29 3.24
N GLN A 498 -9.52 19.34 2.89
CA GLN A 498 -8.95 20.63 2.49
C GLN A 498 -9.21 21.67 3.56
N GLU A 499 -8.58 22.83 3.46
CA GLU A 499 -8.70 23.93 4.44
C GLU A 499 -10.15 24.29 4.76
N ASN A 500 -11.02 24.27 3.76
CA ASN A 500 -12.44 24.63 3.89
C ASN A 500 -13.34 23.46 4.31
N SER A 501 -12.80 22.28 4.62
CA SER A 501 -13.58 21.13 5.07
C SER A 501 -14.30 21.43 6.37
N ILE A 502 -15.56 20.98 6.46
CA ILE A 502 -16.40 21.13 7.67
C ILE A 502 -16.26 19.92 8.60
N SER A 503 -15.84 18.78 8.06
CA SER A 503 -15.58 17.55 8.80
C SER A 503 -14.53 16.72 8.08
N VAL A 504 -13.79 15.94 8.85
CA VAL A 504 -12.77 14.99 8.36
C VAL A 504 -12.84 13.72 9.19
N ARG A 505 -12.38 12.61 8.61
CA ARG A 505 -12.27 11.32 9.32
C ARG A 505 -10.87 10.78 9.13
N GLU A 506 -10.26 10.33 10.20
CA GLU A 506 -8.96 9.67 10.22
C GLU A 506 -9.09 8.27 10.82
N VAL A 507 -8.49 7.28 10.18
CA VAL A 507 -8.62 5.87 10.55
C VAL A 507 -7.25 5.21 10.59
N LEU A 508 -7.00 4.42 11.65
CA LEU A 508 -5.88 3.50 11.71
C LEU A 508 -6.42 2.08 11.94
N ASP A 509 -6.34 1.25 10.90
CA ASP A 509 -6.85 -0.11 10.92
C ASP A 509 -5.97 -1.07 11.70
N VAL A 510 -6.58 -2.20 12.09
CA VAL A 510 -5.88 -3.27 12.79
C VAL A 510 -4.82 -3.89 11.88
N GLY A 511 -3.60 -3.99 12.39
CA GLY A 511 -2.44 -4.52 11.67
C GLY A 511 -1.65 -3.48 10.90
N SER A 512 -2.22 -2.29 10.70
CA SER A 512 -1.60 -1.17 10.00
C SER A 512 -0.90 -0.21 10.95
N GLY A 513 0.12 0.46 10.43
CA GLY A 513 0.84 1.54 11.11
C GLY A 513 0.83 2.82 10.29
N ASP A 514 0.91 3.94 10.99
CA ASP A 514 1.14 5.24 10.40
C ASP A 514 2.62 5.61 10.53
N THR A 515 3.29 5.76 9.39
CA THR A 515 4.73 6.03 9.30
C THR A 515 4.98 7.44 8.82
N TYR A 516 5.80 8.14 9.56
CA TYR A 516 6.40 9.41 9.16
C TYR A 516 7.89 9.23 8.93
N THR A 517 8.32 9.48 7.70
CA THR A 517 9.71 9.27 7.27
C THR A 517 10.58 10.49 7.58
N GLN A 518 11.89 10.27 7.71
CA GLN A 518 12.87 11.27 8.15
C GLN A 518 13.03 12.49 7.23
N ASP A 519 12.49 12.44 6.04
CA ASP A 519 12.51 13.55 5.07
C ASP A 519 11.30 14.49 5.19
N LEU A 520 10.33 14.13 6.03
CA LEU A 520 9.13 14.95 6.22
C LEU A 520 9.41 16.14 7.15
N PRO A 521 8.81 17.30 6.85
CA PRO A 521 8.94 18.48 7.69
C PRO A 521 8.58 18.22 9.15
N GLY A 522 9.48 18.61 10.05
CA GLY A 522 9.29 18.42 11.50
C GLY A 522 9.64 17.02 12.02
N GLN A 523 10.01 16.07 11.15
CA GLN A 523 10.41 14.72 11.54
C GLN A 523 11.90 14.67 11.92
N SER A 524 12.33 15.63 12.73
CA SER A 524 13.70 15.80 13.19
C SER A 524 13.77 16.54 14.53
N PHE A 525 14.92 16.44 15.20
CA PHE A 525 15.28 17.24 16.37
C PHE A 525 16.34 18.28 15.98
N ASP A 526 16.15 19.53 16.36
CA ASP A 526 17.24 20.52 16.36
C ASP A 526 18.26 20.11 17.44
N ILE A 527 19.44 19.71 17.00
CA ILE A 527 20.53 19.27 17.89
C ILE A 527 21.70 20.23 17.92
N THR A 528 21.53 21.46 17.41
CA THR A 528 22.58 22.49 17.29
C THR A 528 23.30 22.67 18.60
N ASP A 529 22.56 22.88 19.69
CA ASP A 529 23.10 23.12 21.05
C ASP A 529 23.10 21.85 21.93
N VAL A 530 22.82 20.68 21.34
CA VAL A 530 22.80 19.42 22.09
C VAL A 530 24.23 18.88 22.23
N PRO A 531 24.76 18.63 23.44
CA PRO A 531 26.10 18.08 23.64
C PRO A 531 26.26 16.69 22.99
N ASN A 532 27.49 16.35 22.62
CA ASN A 532 27.84 14.99 22.23
C ASN A 532 27.56 14.01 23.36
N GLY A 533 27.12 12.79 23.04
CA GLY A 533 26.82 11.78 24.05
C GLY A 533 25.75 10.77 23.64
N THR A 534 25.34 9.98 24.62
CA THR A 534 24.29 8.97 24.44
C THR A 534 22.92 9.57 24.68
N TYR A 535 22.02 9.32 23.71
CA TYR A 535 20.62 9.75 23.75
C TYR A 535 19.68 8.60 23.35
N TYR A 536 18.39 8.83 23.56
CA TYR A 536 17.34 7.91 23.14
C TYR A 536 16.24 8.69 22.42
N ILE A 537 15.93 8.30 21.20
CA ILE A 537 14.74 8.77 20.50
C ILE A 537 13.55 8.00 21.09
N GLN A 538 12.61 8.72 21.67
CA GLN A 538 11.34 8.19 22.14
C GLN A 538 10.25 8.47 21.09
N VAL A 539 9.56 7.42 20.66
CA VAL A 539 8.28 7.49 19.97
C VAL A 539 7.21 7.18 21.01
N LEU A 540 6.29 8.11 21.25
CA LEU A 540 5.25 8.00 22.27
C LEU A 540 3.87 8.20 21.65
N ALA A 541 3.07 7.14 21.51
CA ALA A 541 1.69 7.20 21.08
C ALA A 541 0.78 7.73 22.18
N ASN A 542 -0.30 8.42 21.82
CA ASN A 542 -1.34 8.92 22.72
C ASN A 542 -0.76 9.62 23.99
N PRO A 543 0.14 10.62 23.81
CA PRO A 543 0.89 11.22 24.91
C PRO A 543 0.00 11.83 25.98
N ALA A 544 -1.14 12.37 25.60
CA ALA A 544 -2.13 12.98 26.50
C ALA A 544 -3.14 11.96 27.08
N LYS A 545 -3.06 10.67 26.69
CA LYS A 545 -3.97 9.58 27.11
C LYS A 545 -5.46 9.88 26.85
N ARG A 546 -5.75 10.65 25.81
CA ARG A 546 -7.12 11.04 25.44
C ARG A 546 -7.81 9.96 24.61
N LEU A 547 -7.04 9.24 23.77
CA LEU A 547 -7.55 8.08 23.04
C LEU A 547 -7.82 6.94 24.02
N LYS A 548 -8.98 6.31 23.86
CA LYS A 548 -9.38 5.11 24.62
C LYS A 548 -8.91 3.88 23.88
N GLU A 549 -7.98 3.17 24.47
CA GLU A 549 -7.34 1.99 23.91
C GLU A 549 -7.21 0.87 24.94
N THR A 550 -6.80 -0.31 24.49
CA THR A 550 -6.79 -1.51 25.31
C THR A 550 -5.65 -1.47 26.34
N ASN A 551 -4.47 -0.96 25.95
CA ASN A 551 -3.28 -0.98 26.79
C ASN A 551 -2.44 0.29 26.58
N LEU A 552 -2.30 1.08 27.61
CA LEU A 552 -1.47 2.30 27.61
C LEU A 552 0.00 2.06 27.95
N ALA A 553 0.39 0.84 28.37
CA ALA A 553 1.75 0.55 28.83
C ALA A 553 2.72 0.26 27.67
N ASN A 554 2.23 0.02 26.46
CA ASN A 554 3.02 -0.30 25.28
C ASN A 554 3.11 0.86 24.26
N ASN A 555 2.68 2.06 24.66
CA ASN A 555 2.66 3.26 23.82
C ASN A 555 4.03 3.90 23.59
N SER A 556 5.09 3.42 24.23
CA SER A 556 6.40 4.05 24.15
C SER A 556 7.46 3.09 23.65
N ALA A 557 8.22 3.51 22.64
CA ALA A 557 9.43 2.82 22.19
C ALA A 557 10.64 3.75 22.26
N LEU A 558 11.81 3.17 22.54
CA LEU A 558 13.07 3.89 22.67
C LEU A 558 14.09 3.36 21.67
N ARG A 559 14.80 4.27 21.00
CA ARG A 559 15.93 3.93 20.13
C ARG A 559 17.19 4.67 20.61
N LYS A 560 18.23 3.92 20.99
CA LYS A 560 19.52 4.48 21.39
C LYS A 560 20.23 5.08 20.18
N VAL A 561 20.82 6.25 20.38
CA VAL A 561 21.72 6.92 19.43
C VAL A 561 22.91 7.51 20.20
N VAL A 562 24.03 7.69 19.50
CA VAL A 562 25.21 8.37 20.05
C VAL A 562 25.55 9.53 19.13
N LEU A 563 25.40 10.75 19.63
CA LEU A 563 25.76 11.98 18.92
C LEU A 563 27.24 12.26 19.09
N GLY A 564 27.88 12.67 18.02
CA GLY A 564 29.28 13.06 17.94
C GLY A 564 29.51 14.21 16.96
N GLY A 565 30.75 14.52 16.69
CA GLY A 565 31.17 15.59 15.79
C GLY A 565 31.10 16.99 16.40
N ALA A 566 31.55 17.98 15.64
CA ALA A 566 31.45 19.40 15.98
C ALA A 566 30.18 20.02 15.38
N PRO A 567 29.69 21.16 15.91
CA PRO A 567 28.63 21.94 15.27
C PRO A 567 28.91 22.18 13.78
N GLY A 568 27.91 22.00 12.91
CA GLY A 568 28.01 22.03 11.46
C GLY A 568 28.67 20.79 10.82
N ARG A 569 29.17 19.83 11.64
CA ARG A 569 29.75 18.55 11.20
C ARG A 569 29.36 17.44 12.15
N ARG A 570 28.10 17.39 12.54
CA ARG A 570 27.57 16.39 13.45
C ARG A 570 27.63 15.00 12.84
N THR A 571 27.77 14.01 13.72
CA THR A 571 27.68 12.57 13.37
C THR A 571 26.71 11.89 14.29
N VAL A 572 26.10 10.81 13.83
CA VAL A 572 25.28 9.91 14.65
C VAL A 572 25.72 8.47 14.44
N THR A 573 25.92 7.77 15.55
CA THR A 573 26.08 6.32 15.57
C THR A 573 24.81 5.71 16.12
N VAL A 574 24.22 4.77 15.37
CA VAL A 574 23.00 4.06 15.75
C VAL A 574 23.38 2.62 16.11
N PRO A 575 23.52 2.27 17.41
CA PRO A 575 23.85 0.92 17.82
C PRO A 575 22.78 -0.09 17.33
N ALA A 576 23.18 -1.35 17.12
CA ALA A 576 22.26 -2.42 16.81
C ALA A 576 21.11 -2.45 17.82
N HIS A 577 19.91 -2.68 17.32
CA HIS A 577 18.72 -2.81 18.15
C HIS A 577 18.37 -4.28 18.34
N ASP A 578 17.86 -4.66 19.52
CA ASP A 578 17.51 -6.06 19.82
C ASP A 578 16.43 -6.63 18.90
N LEU A 579 15.57 -5.77 18.34
CA LEU A 579 14.50 -6.18 17.44
C LEU A 579 15.02 -6.34 16.01
N VAL A 580 15.44 -5.24 15.39
CA VAL A 580 16.07 -5.23 14.07
C VAL A 580 17.18 -4.18 14.03
N ASN A 581 18.16 -4.45 13.21
CA ASN A 581 19.19 -3.48 12.89
C ASN A 581 18.76 -2.72 11.63
N ALA A 582 17.93 -1.71 11.80
CA ALA A 582 17.44 -0.85 10.74
C ALA A 582 18.24 0.47 10.76
N ASN A 583 19.21 0.55 9.87
CA ASN A 583 19.97 1.78 9.59
C ASN A 583 19.60 2.33 8.24
#